data_205717c8b2da2025495e7d9182228245
#
_entry.id   205717c8b2da2025495e7d9182228245
#
_cell.length_a   1.000
_cell.length_b   1.000
_cell.length_c   1.000
_cell.angle_alpha   90.00
_cell.angle_beta   90.00
_cell.angle_gamma   90.00
#
_symmetry.space_group_name_H-M   'P 1'
#
loop_
_entity.id
_entity.type
_entity.pdbx_description
1 polymer ?
#
loop_
_entity_poly.entity_id
_entity_poly.type
_entity_poly.pdbx_seq_one_letter_code
_entity_poly.pdbx_strand_id
1 'polypeptide(L)'
;QGEAKLTFDGTTLKNLNSSSGGTANSEANLLVLETSGTNGMSIMGGTSGNAIIAFGDSDDNDVGRIGYDFANNIMDFKVNASERLRINSTGNIAVGAAIEPSVRMYIAHDADASVLKLENDKTSGMSADVPVLYVRTNQTSGTHDIMQGLRSSSVKFIVENDGDTYNQNGTFGSISDERLKENITDANSQWNDIKSLKVKNFNLKNNDTAPRHIGVVAQELETANMNGLINEKNPDVSQIEIDASLGTLEDDTDNPLTFYEDGDVIPEGKKIGDGKTFSKKVKTVNSKVKSVKYSVLYMKAIKALQESMERIEQ
;
A
#
# COMPACT_ATOMS: atom_id res chain seq x y z
N GLN A 1 44.61 -11.98 31.35
CA GLN A 1 45.33 -10.71 31.27
C GLN A 1 45.12 -10.21 29.85
N GLY A 2 44.31 -9.16 29.71
CA GLY A 2 43.94 -8.66 28.40
C GLY A 2 45.10 -7.90 27.79
N GLU A 3 45.64 -8.44 26.75
CA GLU A 3 46.47 -7.67 25.84
C GLU A 3 45.68 -6.52 25.25
N ALA A 4 46.36 -5.42 24.95
CA ALA A 4 45.75 -4.22 24.43
C ALA A 4 44.99 -4.58 23.13
N LYS A 5 43.67 -4.56 23.24
CA LYS A 5 42.75 -4.84 22.11
C LYS A 5 42.68 -3.69 21.11
N LEU A 6 43.35 -2.58 21.41
CA LEU A 6 43.46 -1.43 20.54
C LEU A 6 44.87 -1.44 19.90
N THR A 7 44.95 -1.58 18.60
CA THR A 7 46.21 -1.61 17.83
C THR A 7 46.14 -0.59 16.71
N PHE A 8 47.33 -0.04 16.39
CA PHE A 8 47.57 0.81 15.23
C PHE A 8 48.73 0.23 14.45
N ASP A 9 48.54 -0.17 13.21
CA ASP A 9 49.55 -0.76 12.35
C ASP A 9 50.26 0.20 11.42
N GLY A 10 50.08 1.52 11.61
CA GLY A 10 50.57 2.62 10.78
C GLY A 10 49.52 3.14 9.78
N THR A 11 48.43 2.43 9.57
CA THR A 11 47.34 2.82 8.67
C THR A 11 45.98 2.62 9.29
N THR A 12 45.78 1.55 10.07
CA THR A 12 44.49 1.15 10.63
C THR A 12 44.48 1.20 12.15
N LEU A 13 43.50 1.91 12.75
CA LEU A 13 43.19 1.82 14.17
C LEU A 13 42.18 0.69 14.37
N LYS A 14 42.61 -0.42 14.98
CA LYS A 14 41.77 -1.59 15.19
C LYS A 14 41.52 -1.85 16.68
N ASN A 15 40.24 -1.99 17.02
CA ASN A 15 39.81 -2.53 18.31
C ASN A 15 39.26 -3.94 18.11
N LEU A 16 40.02 -4.92 18.51
CA LEU A 16 39.68 -6.35 18.38
C LEU A 16 39.31 -6.91 19.75
N ASN A 17 38.07 -7.22 19.97
CA ASN A 17 37.61 -7.94 21.17
C ASN A 17 37.71 -9.48 20.98
N SER A 18 37.34 -9.96 19.82
CA SER A 18 37.49 -11.34 19.37
C SER A 18 37.37 -11.34 17.85
N SER A 19 38.00 -12.32 17.15
CA SER A 19 37.93 -12.37 15.69
C SER A 19 36.55 -12.80 15.23
N SER A 20 35.98 -12.05 14.27
CA SER A 20 34.79 -12.39 13.51
C SER A 20 35.09 -13.42 12.40
N GLY A 21 36.35 -13.62 12.05
CA GLY A 21 36.80 -14.39 10.87
C GLY A 21 36.70 -13.58 9.56
N GLY A 22 36.22 -12.32 9.62
CA GLY A 22 36.10 -11.45 8.46
C GLY A 22 37.37 -10.65 8.17
N THR A 23 37.46 -10.13 6.94
CA THR A 23 38.50 -9.17 6.51
C THR A 23 37.84 -7.79 6.36
N ALA A 24 38.48 -6.74 6.90
CA ALA A 24 37.98 -5.37 6.73
C ALA A 24 37.97 -4.99 5.25
N ASN A 25 36.97 -4.19 4.86
CA ASN A 25 36.89 -3.64 3.52
C ASN A 25 38.09 -2.71 3.27
N SER A 26 38.74 -2.83 2.11
CA SER A 26 39.93 -2.03 1.76
C SER A 26 39.70 -0.53 1.68
N GLU A 27 38.46 -0.12 1.43
CA GLU A 27 38.03 1.29 1.36
C GLU A 27 37.55 1.85 2.71
N ALA A 28 37.38 1.01 3.73
CA ALA A 28 36.86 1.35 5.06
C ALA A 28 37.64 0.68 6.17
N ASN A 29 38.96 0.75 6.15
CA ASN A 29 39.88 0.03 7.05
C ASN A 29 40.67 0.91 8.01
N LEU A 30 40.46 2.24 8.02
CA LEU A 30 41.22 3.15 8.91
C LEU A 30 40.80 2.98 10.39
N LEU A 31 39.53 2.70 10.66
CA LEU A 31 39.01 2.34 11.98
C LEU A 31 38.22 1.03 11.90
N VAL A 32 38.73 0.00 12.54
CA VAL A 32 38.08 -1.33 12.56
C VAL A 32 37.71 -1.70 13.99
N LEU A 33 36.42 -1.94 14.23
CA LEU A 33 35.87 -2.50 15.46
C LEU A 33 35.45 -3.95 15.18
N GLU A 34 36.05 -4.93 15.85
CA GLU A 34 35.83 -6.34 15.55
C GLU A 34 35.53 -7.15 16.82
N THR A 35 34.50 -7.98 16.73
CA THR A 35 34.18 -9.01 17.73
C THR A 35 33.43 -10.17 17.07
N SER A 36 33.48 -11.34 17.67
CA SER A 36 32.72 -12.52 17.23
C SER A 36 31.24 -12.45 17.70
N GLY A 37 30.87 -11.50 18.57
CA GLY A 37 29.52 -11.31 19.08
C GLY A 37 28.91 -9.98 18.61
N THR A 38 28.05 -9.38 19.43
CA THR A 38 27.46 -8.06 19.15
C THR A 38 28.56 -6.99 19.20
N ASN A 39 28.60 -6.16 18.16
CA ASN A 39 29.53 -5.05 18.02
C ASN A 39 28.79 -3.71 17.99
N GLY A 40 29.43 -2.63 18.44
CA GLY A 40 28.82 -1.31 18.44
C GLY A 40 29.79 -0.19 18.79
N MET A 41 29.39 1.03 18.42
CA MET A 41 30.03 2.28 18.79
C MET A 41 29.02 3.14 19.53
N SER A 42 29.38 3.64 20.70
CA SER A 42 28.56 4.61 21.44
C SER A 42 29.12 6.03 21.25
N ILE A 43 28.27 6.93 20.78
CA ILE A 43 28.55 8.37 20.74
C ILE A 43 27.67 9.02 21.80
N MET A 44 28.27 9.51 22.88
CA MET A 44 27.56 10.06 24.02
C MET A 44 27.79 11.58 24.09
N GLY A 45 26.72 12.31 24.43
CA GLY A 45 26.76 13.76 24.63
C GLY A 45 25.86 14.19 25.78
N GLY A 46 25.88 15.48 26.09
CA GLY A 46 24.95 16.07 27.07
C GLY A 46 23.52 16.14 26.54
N THR A 47 22.54 16.24 27.44
CA THR A 47 21.10 16.21 27.13
C THR A 47 20.61 17.32 26.19
N SER A 48 21.40 18.35 25.95
CA SER A 48 21.10 19.47 25.03
C SER A 48 22.05 19.54 23.83
N GLY A 49 22.91 18.55 23.67
CA GLY A 49 23.89 18.50 22.55
C GLY A 49 23.41 17.64 21.38
N ASN A 50 24.36 17.35 20.49
CA ASN A 50 24.15 16.45 19.35
C ASN A 50 25.25 15.38 19.33
N ALA A 51 24.88 14.17 18.85
CA ALA A 51 25.82 13.17 18.38
C ALA A 51 25.85 13.22 16.85
N ILE A 52 27.05 13.21 16.24
CA ILE A 52 27.19 13.43 14.80
C ILE A 52 28.23 12.47 14.21
N ILE A 53 27.91 11.87 13.08
CA ILE A 53 28.85 11.27 12.13
C ILE A 53 28.88 12.21 10.92
N ALA A 54 29.98 12.91 10.71
CA ALA A 54 30.14 13.88 9.62
C ALA A 54 30.92 13.26 8.45
N PHE A 55 30.51 13.64 7.25
CA PHE A 55 31.20 13.34 5.99
C PHE A 55 31.59 14.69 5.38
N GLY A 56 32.88 14.97 5.30
CA GLY A 56 33.39 16.21 4.79
C GLY A 56 34.45 15.99 3.73
N ASP A 57 34.78 17.06 3.02
CA ASP A 57 35.89 17.15 2.09
C ASP A 57 36.79 18.37 2.43
N SER A 58 37.67 18.80 1.51
CA SER A 58 38.58 19.94 1.73
C SER A 58 37.88 21.29 1.79
N ASP A 59 36.69 21.41 1.21
CA ASP A 59 35.95 22.66 1.04
C ASP A 59 34.81 22.80 2.07
N ASP A 60 34.24 21.65 2.52
CA ASP A 60 33.13 21.60 3.49
C ASP A 60 33.32 20.39 4.40
N ASN A 61 33.44 20.62 5.70
CA ASN A 61 33.72 19.57 6.68
C ASN A 61 32.48 18.80 7.15
N ASP A 62 31.25 19.17 6.76
CA ASP A 62 29.99 18.54 7.11
C ASP A 62 28.94 18.49 5.96
N VAL A 63 29.42 18.40 4.73
CA VAL A 63 28.59 18.31 3.53
C VAL A 63 27.55 17.15 3.61
N GLY A 64 27.93 16.07 4.32
CA GLY A 64 27.04 14.97 4.69
C GLY A 64 27.02 14.70 6.19
N ARG A 65 25.87 14.30 6.74
CA ARG A 65 25.76 14.06 8.18
C ARG A 65 24.70 12.99 8.52
N ILE A 66 25.01 12.15 9.51
CA ILE A 66 24.03 11.42 10.31
C ILE A 66 24.08 12.04 11.71
N GLY A 67 22.96 12.59 12.18
CA GLY A 67 22.88 13.31 13.44
C GLY A 67 21.82 12.77 14.37
N TYR A 68 22.04 12.93 15.70
CA TYR A 68 21.02 12.75 16.72
C TYR A 68 21.01 13.96 17.65
N ASP A 69 19.87 14.66 17.70
CA ASP A 69 19.65 15.81 18.60
C ASP A 69 19.08 15.29 19.93
N PHE A 70 19.87 15.37 21.00
CA PHE A 70 19.46 14.90 22.33
C PHE A 70 18.39 15.77 22.96
N ALA A 71 18.32 17.06 22.64
CA ALA A 71 17.32 17.96 23.23
C ALA A 71 15.91 17.66 22.72
N ASN A 72 15.77 17.32 21.44
CA ASN A 72 14.49 17.11 20.76
C ASN A 72 14.22 15.63 20.44
N ASN A 73 15.19 14.75 20.70
CA ASN A 73 15.13 13.31 20.35
C ASN A 73 14.83 13.10 18.86
N ILE A 74 15.63 13.73 18.00
CA ILE A 74 15.49 13.69 16.54
C ILE A 74 16.70 13.00 15.93
N MET A 75 16.49 12.04 15.02
CA MET A 75 17.51 11.54 14.12
C MET A 75 17.39 12.23 12.77
N ASP A 76 18.48 12.78 12.23
CA ASP A 76 18.51 13.47 10.94
C ASP A 76 19.61 12.94 10.02
N PHE A 77 19.34 13.05 8.71
CA PHE A 77 20.28 12.76 7.64
C PHE A 77 20.39 14.00 6.74
N LYS A 78 21.62 14.49 6.56
CA LYS A 78 21.91 15.60 5.65
C LYS A 78 22.71 15.11 4.44
N VAL A 79 22.43 15.69 3.29
CA VAL A 79 23.17 15.54 2.05
C VAL A 79 23.28 16.92 1.40
N ASN A 80 24.46 17.30 0.97
CA ASN A 80 24.76 18.62 0.44
C ASN A 80 24.30 19.74 1.39
N ALA A 81 24.76 19.64 2.64
CA ALA A 81 24.47 20.54 3.77
C ALA A 81 22.98 20.74 4.11
N SER A 82 22.09 20.02 3.43
CA SER A 82 20.63 20.12 3.60
C SER A 82 20.05 18.85 4.20
N GLU A 83 19.11 18.99 5.14
CA GLU A 83 18.38 17.84 5.69
C GLU A 83 17.50 17.21 4.61
N ARG A 84 17.61 15.89 4.45
CA ARG A 84 16.86 15.11 3.47
C ARG A 84 15.92 14.10 4.09
N LEU A 85 16.23 13.61 5.30
CA LEU A 85 15.38 12.70 6.05
C LEU A 85 15.47 13.01 7.54
N ARG A 86 14.34 12.90 8.23
CA ARG A 86 14.23 13.08 9.68
C ARG A 86 13.27 12.06 10.30
N ILE A 87 13.61 11.61 11.51
CA ILE A 87 12.72 10.83 12.39
C ILE A 87 12.64 11.59 13.72
N ASN A 88 11.44 11.95 14.16
CA ASN A 88 11.23 12.66 15.41
C ASN A 88 11.01 11.73 16.62
N SER A 89 10.89 12.30 17.81
CA SER A 89 10.69 11.60 19.10
C SER A 89 9.41 10.73 19.15
N THR A 90 8.42 11.00 18.29
CA THR A 90 7.18 10.21 18.17
C THR A 90 7.23 9.15 17.07
N GLY A 91 8.37 9.03 16.37
CA GLY A 91 8.58 8.08 15.29
C GLY A 91 7.98 8.51 13.94
N ASN A 92 7.60 9.77 13.77
CA ASN A 92 7.18 10.27 12.47
C ASN A 92 8.39 10.52 11.57
N ILE A 93 8.25 10.20 10.29
CA ILE A 93 9.30 10.31 9.27
C ILE A 93 8.95 11.44 8.30
N ALA A 94 9.91 12.30 7.98
CA ALA A 94 9.80 13.28 6.90
C ALA A 94 10.95 13.11 5.91
N VAL A 95 10.64 13.23 4.62
CA VAL A 95 11.58 13.19 3.50
C VAL A 95 11.39 14.46 2.69
N GLY A 96 12.44 15.27 2.60
CA GLY A 96 12.47 16.52 1.81
C GLY A 96 11.65 17.68 2.40
N ALA A 97 11.11 17.55 3.63
CA ALA A 97 10.25 18.55 4.25
C ALA A 97 10.32 18.51 5.79
N ALA A 98 9.70 19.50 6.44
CA ALA A 98 9.45 19.46 7.88
C ALA A 98 8.44 18.37 8.24
N ILE A 99 8.52 17.86 9.48
CA ILE A 99 7.58 16.85 9.98
C ILE A 99 6.18 17.48 10.17
N GLU A 100 5.17 16.81 9.61
CA GLU A 100 3.77 17.09 9.92
C GLU A 100 3.36 16.31 11.18
N PRO A 101 2.93 16.97 12.26
CA PRO A 101 2.66 16.30 13.55
C PRO A 101 1.57 15.22 13.50
N SER A 102 0.62 15.37 12.58
CA SER A 102 -0.52 14.45 12.40
C SER A 102 -0.26 13.31 11.43
N VAL A 103 0.91 13.25 10.77
CA VAL A 103 1.24 12.30 9.71
C VAL A 103 2.44 11.45 10.10
N ARG A 104 2.32 10.13 9.98
CA ARG A 104 3.43 9.20 10.29
C ARG A 104 4.56 9.23 9.25
N MET A 105 4.23 9.42 7.99
CA MET A 105 5.21 9.58 6.92
C MET A 105 4.79 10.70 6.01
N TYR A 106 5.63 11.73 5.89
CA TYR A 106 5.43 12.90 5.04
C TYR A 106 6.55 12.98 4.01
N ILE A 107 6.20 12.99 2.73
CA ILE A 107 7.12 13.13 1.62
C ILE A 107 6.69 14.35 0.81
N ALA A 108 7.58 15.34 0.65
CA ALA A 108 7.31 16.54 -0.11
C ALA A 108 8.48 16.86 -1.05
N HIS A 109 8.16 17.42 -2.20
CA HIS A 109 9.11 17.90 -3.20
C HIS A 109 8.54 19.14 -3.88
N ASP A 110 9.37 20.15 -4.13
CA ASP A 110 8.97 21.44 -4.67
C ASP A 110 9.34 21.66 -6.15
N ALA A 111 9.84 20.62 -6.83
CA ALA A 111 10.15 20.68 -8.26
C ALA A 111 9.09 19.99 -9.10
N ASP A 112 9.11 20.23 -10.41
CA ASP A 112 8.24 19.58 -11.40
C ASP A 112 8.70 18.12 -11.63
N ALA A 113 8.41 17.26 -10.63
CA ALA A 113 8.76 15.85 -10.63
C ALA A 113 7.75 15.05 -9.77
N SER A 114 7.68 13.74 -10.00
CA SER A 114 6.87 12.84 -9.18
C SER A 114 7.47 12.72 -7.77
N VAL A 115 6.64 12.93 -6.75
CA VAL A 115 7.04 12.83 -5.34
C VAL A 115 7.28 11.39 -4.91
N LEU A 116 6.46 10.45 -5.40
CA LEU A 116 6.55 9.03 -5.09
C LEU A 116 6.23 8.21 -6.34
N LYS A 117 7.12 7.31 -6.72
CA LYS A 117 6.88 6.28 -7.74
C LYS A 117 6.93 4.91 -7.04
N LEU A 118 5.85 4.15 -7.18
CA LEU A 118 5.76 2.76 -6.75
C LEU A 118 5.73 1.88 -8.00
N GLU A 119 6.65 0.98 -8.13
CA GLU A 119 6.81 0.15 -9.32
C GLU A 119 7.11 -1.30 -8.96
N ASN A 120 6.50 -2.23 -9.64
CA ASN A 120 6.84 -3.65 -9.57
C ASN A 120 7.34 -4.09 -10.95
N ASP A 121 8.63 -4.31 -11.07
CA ASP A 121 9.31 -4.62 -12.33
C ASP A 121 9.21 -6.10 -12.73
N LYS A 122 8.43 -6.89 -11.99
CA LYS A 122 8.27 -8.30 -12.32
C LYS A 122 7.50 -8.47 -13.63
N THR A 123 8.16 -8.99 -14.67
CA THR A 123 7.63 -9.09 -16.03
C THR A 123 6.74 -10.31 -16.26
N SER A 124 6.78 -11.32 -15.37
CA SER A 124 5.99 -12.55 -15.49
C SER A 124 5.75 -13.22 -14.14
N GLY A 125 4.68 -14.02 -14.04
CA GLY A 125 4.36 -14.82 -12.85
C GLY A 125 3.95 -14.00 -11.62
N MET A 126 3.43 -12.77 -11.78
CA MET A 126 2.68 -12.09 -10.73
C MET A 126 1.33 -12.76 -10.55
N SER A 127 0.92 -12.93 -9.31
CA SER A 127 -0.48 -13.21 -9.00
C SER A 127 -1.33 -12.00 -9.35
N ALA A 128 -2.52 -12.22 -9.88
CA ALA A 128 -3.46 -11.16 -10.24
C ALA A 128 -3.90 -10.29 -9.05
N ASP A 129 -3.72 -10.78 -7.84
CA ASP A 129 -4.23 -10.18 -6.61
C ASP A 129 -3.14 -9.44 -5.78
N VAL A 130 -1.94 -9.21 -6.35
CA VAL A 130 -0.85 -8.48 -5.68
C VAL A 130 -0.84 -7.02 -6.11
N PRO A 131 -1.32 -6.08 -5.29
CA PRO A 131 -1.29 -4.65 -5.62
C PRO A 131 0.12 -4.06 -5.43
N VAL A 132 0.47 -3.06 -6.24
CA VAL A 132 1.68 -2.24 -6.05
C VAL A 132 1.52 -1.29 -4.85
N LEU A 133 0.31 -0.78 -4.63
CA LEU A 133 -0.06 0.02 -3.46
C LEU A 133 -1.22 -0.67 -2.74
N TYR A 134 -1.01 -1.01 -1.47
CA TYR A 134 -2.04 -1.55 -0.60
C TYR A 134 -2.40 -0.49 0.45
N VAL A 135 -3.64 -0.01 0.42
CA VAL A 135 -4.18 0.95 1.39
C VAL A 135 -5.28 0.27 2.18
N ARG A 136 -5.18 0.28 3.51
CA ARG A 136 -6.10 -0.42 4.41
C ARG A 136 -6.42 0.43 5.63
N THR A 137 -7.67 0.44 6.04
CA THR A 137 -8.11 0.86 7.39
C THR A 137 -8.64 -0.35 8.15
N ASN A 138 -8.41 -0.39 9.45
CA ASN A 138 -8.99 -1.40 10.36
C ASN A 138 -10.21 -0.88 11.11
N GLN A 139 -10.74 0.27 10.74
CA GLN A 139 -11.97 0.81 11.33
C GLN A 139 -13.16 -0.08 10.95
N THR A 140 -13.94 -0.47 11.96
CA THR A 140 -15.10 -1.37 11.83
C THR A 140 -16.43 -0.64 11.87
N SER A 141 -16.44 0.67 12.12
CA SER A 141 -17.66 1.49 12.20
C SER A 141 -17.44 2.87 11.59
N GLY A 142 -18.49 3.40 10.98
CA GLY A 142 -18.49 4.70 10.28
C GLY A 142 -17.84 4.65 8.90
N THR A 143 -18.12 5.67 8.10
CA THR A 143 -17.51 5.87 6.78
C THR A 143 -16.26 6.74 6.93
N HIS A 144 -15.16 6.32 6.36
CA HIS A 144 -13.86 6.99 6.41
C HIS A 144 -13.20 7.00 5.04
N ASP A 145 -12.53 8.08 4.72
CA ASP A 145 -11.74 8.19 3.51
C ASP A 145 -10.45 7.36 3.65
N ILE A 146 -10.25 6.39 2.77
CA ILE A 146 -9.01 5.61 2.69
C ILE A 146 -8.01 6.21 1.72
N MET A 147 -8.47 7.06 0.79
CA MET A 147 -7.62 7.82 -0.13
C MET A 147 -8.30 9.14 -0.49
N GLN A 148 -7.53 10.22 -0.45
CA GLN A 148 -7.97 11.54 -0.93
C GLN A 148 -6.99 12.09 -1.97
N GLY A 149 -7.53 12.69 -3.04
CA GLY A 149 -6.78 13.53 -3.98
C GLY A 149 -7.17 14.99 -3.79
N LEU A 150 -6.20 15.85 -3.45
CA LEU A 150 -6.45 17.27 -3.21
C LEU A 150 -5.72 18.14 -4.23
N ARG A 151 -6.29 19.32 -4.49
CA ARG A 151 -5.62 20.47 -5.10
C ARG A 151 -5.66 21.63 -4.08
N SER A 152 -4.49 21.99 -3.56
CA SER A 152 -4.41 22.85 -2.36
C SER A 152 -5.23 22.24 -1.21
N SER A 153 -6.14 22.97 -0.59
CA SER A 153 -7.04 22.47 0.47
C SER A 153 -8.37 21.90 -0.04
N SER A 154 -8.58 21.83 -1.36
CA SER A 154 -9.85 21.38 -1.96
C SER A 154 -9.77 19.93 -2.38
N VAL A 155 -10.58 19.07 -1.78
CA VAL A 155 -10.71 17.65 -2.13
C VAL A 155 -11.31 17.53 -3.54
N LYS A 156 -10.68 16.71 -4.40
CA LYS A 156 -11.07 16.47 -5.79
C LYS A 156 -11.53 15.04 -6.05
N PHE A 157 -11.02 14.10 -5.27
CA PHE A 157 -11.30 12.67 -5.39
C PHE A 157 -11.22 12.00 -4.02
N ILE A 158 -12.14 11.11 -3.73
CA ILE A 158 -12.20 10.32 -2.49
C ILE A 158 -12.46 8.85 -2.85
N VAL A 159 -11.83 7.95 -2.09
CA VAL A 159 -12.23 6.55 -1.97
C VAL A 159 -12.56 6.28 -0.51
N GLU A 160 -13.77 5.85 -0.22
CA GLU A 160 -14.24 5.51 1.12
C GLU A 160 -14.06 4.02 1.44
N ASN A 161 -14.09 3.68 2.71
CA ASN A 161 -13.87 2.32 3.20
C ASN A 161 -15.05 1.37 2.90
N ASP A 162 -16.22 1.89 2.53
CA ASP A 162 -17.39 1.12 2.09
C ASP A 162 -17.39 0.80 0.59
N GLY A 163 -16.41 1.35 -0.14
CA GLY A 163 -16.23 1.15 -1.59
C GLY A 163 -16.78 2.26 -2.46
N ASP A 164 -17.40 3.28 -1.87
CA ASP A 164 -17.85 4.44 -2.60
C ASP A 164 -16.68 5.31 -3.06
N THR A 165 -16.81 5.88 -4.25
CA THR A 165 -15.83 6.78 -4.85
C THR A 165 -16.49 8.06 -5.32
N TYR A 166 -15.91 9.19 -4.93
CA TYR A 166 -16.42 10.52 -5.28
C TYR A 166 -15.38 11.33 -6.04
N ASN A 167 -15.85 12.10 -7.00
CA ASN A 167 -15.06 13.18 -7.59
C ASN A 167 -15.88 14.45 -7.69
N GLN A 168 -15.21 15.61 -7.59
CA GLN A 168 -15.88 16.91 -7.53
C GLN A 168 -16.76 17.20 -8.75
N ASN A 169 -16.40 16.67 -9.93
CA ASN A 169 -17.08 16.98 -11.18
C ASN A 169 -18.17 15.96 -11.56
N GLY A 170 -18.29 14.86 -10.82
CA GLY A 170 -19.24 13.78 -11.11
C GLY A 170 -18.97 13.02 -12.43
N THR A 171 -17.74 13.10 -12.96
CA THR A 171 -17.39 12.54 -14.26
C THR A 171 -16.26 11.52 -14.17
N PHE A 172 -16.47 10.36 -14.77
CA PHE A 172 -15.42 9.37 -15.06
C PHE A 172 -15.27 9.26 -16.58
N GLY A 173 -14.16 9.76 -17.12
CA GLY A 173 -13.86 9.72 -18.55
C GLY A 173 -13.18 8.42 -18.96
N SER A 174 -13.47 7.99 -20.18
CA SER A 174 -12.75 6.90 -20.85
C SER A 174 -12.12 7.41 -22.15
N ILE A 175 -10.90 6.95 -22.47
CA ILE A 175 -10.25 7.29 -23.73
C ILE A 175 -11.12 6.77 -24.88
N SER A 176 -11.50 7.67 -25.81
CA SER A 176 -12.40 7.35 -26.92
C SER A 176 -11.98 8.00 -28.25
N ASP A 177 -10.68 8.29 -28.40
CA ASP A 177 -10.10 8.83 -29.62
C ASP A 177 -10.15 7.79 -30.75
N GLU A 178 -10.65 8.19 -31.92
CA GLU A 178 -10.76 7.33 -33.09
C GLU A 178 -9.43 6.71 -33.52
N ARG A 179 -8.33 7.45 -33.38
CA ARG A 179 -6.97 7.01 -33.75
C ARG A 179 -6.46 5.84 -32.89
N LEU A 180 -7.10 5.56 -31.76
CA LEU A 180 -6.79 4.47 -30.84
C LEU A 180 -7.77 3.30 -30.96
N LYS A 181 -8.62 3.32 -31.99
CA LYS A 181 -9.63 2.29 -32.25
C LYS A 181 -9.44 1.70 -33.64
N GLU A 182 -9.80 0.47 -33.79
CA GLU A 182 -9.83 -0.25 -35.05
C GLU A 182 -11.17 -0.95 -35.27
N ASN A 183 -11.49 -1.34 -36.50
CA ASN A 183 -12.70 -2.07 -36.87
C ASN A 183 -13.99 -1.38 -36.39
N ILE A 184 -14.05 -0.06 -36.45
CA ILE A 184 -15.22 0.73 -36.04
C ILE A 184 -16.37 0.44 -36.96
N THR A 185 -17.47 -0.07 -36.40
CA THR A 185 -18.73 -0.32 -37.10
C THR A 185 -19.90 0.07 -36.24
N ASP A 186 -21.05 0.29 -36.83
CA ASP A 186 -22.29 0.52 -36.11
C ASP A 186 -22.64 -0.70 -35.24
N ALA A 187 -23.10 -0.43 -34.02
CA ALA A 187 -23.55 -1.49 -33.14
C ALA A 187 -24.81 -2.16 -33.70
N ASN A 188 -24.83 -3.49 -33.66
CA ASN A 188 -26.02 -4.27 -33.95
C ASN A 188 -27.15 -3.95 -32.95
N SER A 189 -28.39 -4.39 -33.27
CA SER A 189 -29.55 -4.17 -32.39
C SER A 189 -29.30 -4.68 -30.98
N GLN A 190 -29.63 -3.83 -30.00
CA GLN A 190 -29.56 -4.14 -28.59
C GLN A 190 -30.94 -4.28 -27.94
N TRP A 191 -32.00 -4.22 -28.73
CA TRP A 191 -33.39 -4.26 -28.28
C TRP A 191 -33.73 -5.49 -27.44
N ASN A 192 -33.38 -6.66 -27.94
CA ASN A 192 -33.71 -7.92 -27.26
C ASN A 192 -32.89 -8.11 -25.99
N ASP A 193 -31.62 -7.67 -25.99
CA ASP A 193 -30.75 -7.71 -24.82
C ASP A 193 -31.35 -6.87 -23.67
N ILE A 194 -31.68 -5.60 -23.95
CA ILE A 194 -32.27 -4.70 -22.97
C ILE A 194 -33.65 -5.19 -22.51
N LYS A 195 -34.48 -5.68 -23.42
CA LYS A 195 -35.83 -6.23 -23.09
C LYS A 195 -35.74 -7.47 -22.17
N SER A 196 -34.69 -8.28 -22.28
CA SER A 196 -34.51 -9.50 -21.48
C SER A 196 -33.96 -9.22 -20.05
N LEU A 197 -33.46 -8.01 -19.79
CA LEU A 197 -32.90 -7.65 -18.49
C LEU A 197 -33.96 -7.73 -17.38
N LYS A 198 -33.54 -8.29 -16.25
CA LYS A 198 -34.33 -8.30 -15.02
C LYS A 198 -33.70 -7.36 -14.01
N VAL A 199 -34.20 -6.12 -13.95
CA VAL A 199 -33.77 -5.16 -12.93
C VAL A 199 -34.37 -5.56 -11.58
N LYS A 200 -33.52 -5.67 -10.57
CA LYS A 200 -33.84 -6.15 -9.23
C LYS A 200 -33.47 -5.14 -8.16
N ASN A 201 -34.20 -5.18 -7.08
CA ASN A 201 -33.78 -4.54 -5.82
C ASN A 201 -33.18 -5.62 -4.92
N PHE A 202 -32.06 -5.31 -4.26
CA PHE A 202 -31.36 -6.23 -3.37
C PHE A 202 -30.63 -5.48 -2.24
N ASN A 203 -30.21 -6.21 -1.22
CA ASN A 203 -29.26 -5.76 -0.21
C ASN A 203 -27.99 -6.59 -0.34
N LEU A 204 -26.85 -6.01 -0.06
CA LEU A 204 -25.60 -6.76 0.07
C LEU A 204 -25.64 -7.52 1.40
N LYS A 205 -25.20 -8.77 1.40
CA LYS A 205 -24.97 -9.52 2.64
C LYS A 205 -23.87 -8.81 3.45
N ASN A 206 -23.91 -8.86 4.76
CA ASN A 206 -23.01 -8.19 5.73
C ASN A 206 -23.20 -6.69 5.92
N ASN A 207 -24.25 -6.11 5.40
CA ASN A 207 -24.52 -4.72 5.65
C ASN A 207 -25.99 -4.55 6.03
N ASP A 208 -26.33 -4.88 7.28
CA ASP A 208 -27.69 -4.80 7.80
C ASP A 208 -28.27 -3.38 7.80
N THR A 209 -27.38 -2.36 7.67
CA THR A 209 -27.74 -0.94 7.62
C THR A 209 -27.64 -0.36 6.20
N ALA A 210 -27.22 -1.15 5.20
CA ALA A 210 -27.04 -0.64 3.85
C ALA A 210 -28.38 -0.28 3.20
N PRO A 211 -28.41 0.80 2.40
CA PRO A 211 -29.56 1.12 1.59
C PRO A 211 -29.85 -0.01 0.61
N ARG A 212 -31.12 -0.14 0.25
CA ARG A 212 -31.54 -1.09 -0.78
C ARG A 212 -31.03 -0.61 -2.15
N HIS A 213 -30.29 -1.50 -2.82
CA HIS A 213 -29.74 -1.25 -4.15
C HIS A 213 -30.73 -1.63 -5.24
N ILE A 214 -30.54 -1.03 -6.43
CA ILE A 214 -31.19 -1.44 -7.67
C ILE A 214 -30.13 -1.81 -8.70
N GLY A 215 -30.29 -2.93 -9.40
CA GLY A 215 -29.32 -3.39 -10.39
C GLY A 215 -29.72 -4.70 -11.04
N VAL A 216 -28.74 -5.37 -11.65
CA VAL A 216 -28.91 -6.66 -12.33
C VAL A 216 -28.03 -7.72 -11.66
N VAL A 217 -28.41 -8.98 -11.77
CA VAL A 217 -27.66 -10.13 -11.23
C VAL A 217 -26.78 -10.71 -12.33
N ALA A 218 -25.48 -10.85 -12.08
CA ALA A 218 -24.51 -11.32 -13.07
C ALA A 218 -24.86 -12.69 -13.67
N GLN A 219 -25.33 -13.64 -12.87
CA GLN A 219 -25.76 -14.97 -13.32
C GLN A 219 -26.99 -14.93 -14.23
N GLU A 220 -27.88 -13.96 -14.07
CA GLU A 220 -28.99 -13.75 -14.99
C GLU A 220 -28.53 -13.18 -16.33
N LEU A 221 -27.48 -12.34 -16.34
CA LEU A 221 -26.83 -11.86 -17.56
C LEU A 221 -26.16 -13.00 -18.34
N GLU A 222 -25.51 -13.93 -17.64
CA GLU A 222 -24.95 -15.15 -18.27
C GLU A 222 -26.03 -15.99 -18.94
N THR A 223 -27.13 -16.23 -18.23
CA THR A 223 -28.29 -17.00 -18.77
C THR A 223 -28.86 -16.30 -20.00
N ALA A 224 -28.78 -14.97 -20.06
CA ALA A 224 -29.20 -14.18 -21.21
C ALA A 224 -28.12 -14.05 -22.31
N ASN A 225 -27.01 -14.79 -22.23
CA ASN A 225 -25.86 -14.75 -23.15
C ASN A 225 -25.15 -13.38 -23.24
N MET A 226 -25.24 -12.58 -22.20
CA MET A 226 -24.57 -11.26 -22.12
C MET A 226 -23.22 -11.33 -21.39
N ASN A 227 -22.43 -12.37 -21.62
CA ASN A 227 -21.15 -12.62 -20.93
C ASN A 227 -20.13 -11.47 -21.06
N GLY A 228 -20.20 -10.68 -22.14
CA GLY A 228 -19.35 -9.48 -22.32
C GLY A 228 -19.57 -8.39 -21.29
N LEU A 229 -20.69 -8.42 -20.52
CA LEU A 229 -20.99 -7.51 -19.44
C LEU A 229 -20.40 -7.94 -18.09
N ILE A 230 -19.78 -9.11 -18.01
CA ILE A 230 -19.35 -9.71 -16.75
C ILE A 230 -17.82 -9.65 -16.65
N ASN A 231 -17.34 -9.25 -15.49
CA ASN A 231 -15.97 -9.47 -15.03
C ASN A 231 -15.97 -10.51 -13.92
N GLU A 232 -14.90 -11.31 -13.88
CA GLU A 232 -14.65 -12.29 -12.84
C GLU A 232 -13.34 -12.02 -12.14
N LYS A 233 -13.33 -12.12 -10.81
CA LYS A 233 -12.10 -12.03 -9.99
C LYS A 233 -12.14 -13.09 -8.90
N ASN A 234 -10.96 -13.39 -8.32
CA ASN A 234 -10.89 -14.23 -7.15
C ASN A 234 -11.62 -13.55 -5.96
N PRO A 235 -12.29 -14.32 -5.10
CA PRO A 235 -12.90 -13.78 -3.89
C PRO A 235 -11.81 -13.30 -2.91
N ASP A 236 -12.11 -12.27 -2.16
CA ASP A 236 -11.33 -11.84 -1.01
C ASP A 236 -11.78 -12.55 0.28
N VAL A 237 -11.10 -12.29 1.39
CA VAL A 237 -11.38 -12.90 2.69
C VAL A 237 -12.83 -12.66 3.12
N SER A 238 -13.29 -11.40 3.03
CA SER A 238 -14.64 -11.04 3.48
C SER A 238 -15.73 -11.73 2.66
N GLN A 239 -15.51 -11.90 1.36
CA GLN A 239 -16.44 -12.58 0.48
C GLN A 239 -16.53 -14.08 0.78
N ILE A 240 -15.42 -14.74 1.15
CA ILE A 240 -15.40 -16.14 1.57
C ILE A 240 -16.06 -16.30 2.96
N GLU A 241 -15.87 -15.34 3.86
CA GLU A 241 -16.58 -15.31 5.16
C GLU A 241 -18.10 -15.21 4.99
N ILE A 242 -18.57 -14.47 3.97
CA ILE A 242 -19.99 -14.37 3.61
C ILE A 242 -20.51 -15.69 3.01
N ASP A 243 -19.71 -16.32 2.17
CA ASP A 243 -20.11 -17.54 1.46
C ASP A 243 -18.91 -18.48 1.28
N ALA A 244 -18.82 -19.48 2.15
CA ALA A 244 -17.75 -20.48 2.15
C ALA A 244 -17.67 -21.33 0.87
N SER A 245 -18.70 -21.30 0.01
CA SER A 245 -18.64 -21.98 -1.29
C SER A 245 -17.64 -21.33 -2.26
N LEU A 246 -17.27 -20.07 -2.01
CA LEU A 246 -16.29 -19.32 -2.81
C LEU A 246 -14.86 -19.78 -2.60
N GLY A 247 -14.53 -20.31 -1.40
CA GLY A 247 -13.17 -20.73 -1.10
C GLY A 247 -13.00 -21.17 0.35
N THR A 248 -11.74 -21.31 0.75
CA THR A 248 -11.34 -21.60 2.14
C THR A 248 -10.34 -20.57 2.64
N LEU A 249 -10.34 -20.33 3.94
CA LEU A 249 -9.44 -19.40 4.63
C LEU A 249 -8.48 -20.17 5.54
N GLU A 250 -7.32 -19.59 5.80
CA GLU A 250 -6.38 -20.01 6.83
C GLU A 250 -5.84 -18.80 7.59
N ASP A 251 -5.21 -19.04 8.75
CA ASP A 251 -4.56 -17.99 9.51
C ASP A 251 -3.35 -17.45 8.75
N ASP A 252 -3.23 -16.14 8.64
CA ASP A 252 -2.05 -15.47 8.08
C ASP A 252 -0.98 -15.35 9.16
N THR A 253 -0.20 -16.43 9.34
CA THR A 253 0.83 -16.52 10.38
C THR A 253 1.97 -15.52 10.22
N ASP A 254 2.12 -14.91 9.05
CA ASP A 254 3.11 -13.89 8.77
C ASP A 254 2.67 -12.50 9.28
N ASN A 255 1.35 -12.34 9.56
CA ASN A 255 0.75 -11.08 10.01
C ASN A 255 -0.08 -11.27 11.30
N PRO A 256 0.55 -11.46 12.45
CA PRO A 256 -0.15 -11.58 13.72
C PRO A 256 -0.87 -10.27 14.10
N LEU A 257 -2.09 -10.40 14.61
CA LEU A 257 -2.90 -9.28 15.11
C LEU A 257 -2.59 -8.95 16.57
N THR A 258 -2.31 -9.99 17.38
CA THR A 258 -1.89 -9.85 18.77
C THR A 258 -0.76 -10.80 19.07
N PHE A 259 -0.03 -10.51 20.15
CA PHE A 259 1.13 -11.29 20.58
C PHE A 259 0.91 -11.82 21.99
N TYR A 260 1.61 -12.87 22.37
CA TYR A 260 1.64 -13.32 23.78
C TYR A 260 2.42 -12.32 24.62
N GLU A 261 1.81 -11.88 25.71
CA GLU A 261 2.36 -10.91 26.66
C GLU A 261 2.58 -11.56 28.04
N ASP A 262 3.21 -10.82 28.95
CA ASP A 262 3.41 -11.28 30.34
C ASP A 262 2.04 -11.44 31.04
N GLY A 263 1.82 -12.61 31.66
CA GLY A 263 0.55 -13.00 32.27
C GLY A 263 -0.40 -13.81 31.37
N ASP A 264 -0.10 -13.97 30.09
CA ASP A 264 -0.87 -14.86 29.21
C ASP A 264 -0.60 -16.35 29.50
N VAL A 265 -1.61 -17.19 29.26
CA VAL A 265 -1.42 -18.64 29.19
C VAL A 265 -0.80 -18.97 27.83
N ILE A 266 0.47 -19.33 27.84
CA ILE A 266 1.25 -19.59 26.63
C ILE A 266 1.22 -21.09 26.32
N PRO A 267 0.74 -21.50 25.13
CA PRO A 267 0.73 -22.91 24.71
C PRO A 267 2.16 -23.48 24.58
N GLU A 268 2.26 -24.81 24.67
CA GLU A 268 3.54 -25.50 24.45
C GLU A 268 4.15 -25.14 23.08
N GLY A 269 5.42 -24.80 23.06
CA GLY A 269 6.16 -24.40 21.85
C GLY A 269 6.01 -22.93 21.48
N LYS A 270 5.27 -22.11 22.25
CA LYS A 270 5.16 -20.66 22.08
C LYS A 270 5.90 -19.93 23.21
N LYS A 271 6.18 -18.63 22.99
CA LYS A 271 6.82 -17.73 23.97
C LYS A 271 6.24 -16.32 23.89
N ILE A 272 6.52 -15.50 24.88
CA ILE A 272 6.21 -14.06 24.85
C ILE A 272 6.79 -13.44 23.58
N GLY A 273 5.98 -12.64 22.87
CA GLY A 273 6.30 -12.02 21.59
C GLY A 273 5.96 -12.86 20.35
N ASP A 274 5.55 -14.12 20.52
CA ASP A 274 4.99 -14.91 19.40
C ASP A 274 3.56 -14.45 19.07
N GLY A 275 3.13 -14.62 17.81
CA GLY A 275 1.77 -14.30 17.39
C GLY A 275 0.73 -15.15 18.12
N LYS A 276 -0.30 -14.48 18.68
CA LYS A 276 -1.41 -15.06 19.46
C LYS A 276 -2.68 -15.20 18.65
N THR A 277 -3.04 -14.13 17.94
CA THR A 277 -4.16 -14.14 16.96
C THR A 277 -3.67 -13.65 15.61
N PHE A 278 -4.34 -14.09 14.56
CA PHE A 278 -3.93 -13.81 13.17
C PHE A 278 -5.09 -13.30 12.33
N SER A 279 -4.79 -12.48 11.36
CA SER A 279 -5.71 -12.20 10.26
C SER A 279 -5.93 -13.48 9.44
N LYS A 280 -6.97 -13.47 8.62
CA LYS A 280 -7.22 -14.55 7.66
C LYS A 280 -6.65 -14.20 6.30
N LYS A 281 -6.20 -15.21 5.58
CA LYS A 281 -5.87 -15.11 4.15
C LYS A 281 -6.56 -16.22 3.36
N VAL A 282 -6.75 -15.98 2.07
CA VAL A 282 -7.37 -16.97 1.17
C VAL A 282 -6.39 -18.13 0.97
N LYS A 283 -6.83 -19.34 1.33
CA LYS A 283 -6.08 -20.58 1.13
C LYS A 283 -6.38 -21.20 -0.22
N THR A 284 -7.65 -21.31 -0.55
CA THR A 284 -8.11 -21.93 -1.80
C THR A 284 -9.28 -21.13 -2.38
N VAL A 285 -9.28 -20.91 -3.68
CA VAL A 285 -10.40 -20.34 -4.43
C VAL A 285 -11.16 -21.48 -5.10
N ASN A 286 -12.43 -21.64 -4.76
CA ASN A 286 -13.32 -22.65 -5.35
C ASN A 286 -14.13 -22.10 -6.53
N SER A 287 -14.55 -20.82 -6.44
CA SER A 287 -15.23 -20.12 -7.53
C SER A 287 -14.94 -18.63 -7.51
N LYS A 288 -15.08 -17.99 -8.68
CA LYS A 288 -14.86 -16.56 -8.85
C LYS A 288 -16.09 -15.75 -8.50
N VAL A 289 -15.89 -14.55 -8.00
CA VAL A 289 -16.93 -13.54 -7.80
C VAL A 289 -17.11 -12.74 -9.08
N LYS A 290 -18.37 -12.45 -9.41
CA LYS A 290 -18.77 -11.79 -10.66
C LYS A 290 -19.20 -10.35 -10.38
N SER A 291 -18.80 -9.44 -11.28
CA SER A 291 -19.24 -8.05 -11.29
C SER A 291 -19.75 -7.65 -12.68
N VAL A 292 -20.57 -6.60 -12.73
CA VAL A 292 -21.23 -6.13 -13.95
C VAL A 292 -20.59 -4.85 -14.45
N LYS A 293 -20.29 -4.79 -15.75
CA LYS A 293 -19.79 -3.59 -16.44
C LYS A 293 -20.95 -2.66 -16.78
N TYR A 294 -21.42 -1.89 -15.83
CA TYR A 294 -22.55 -0.98 -16.03
C TYR A 294 -22.35 0.05 -17.13
N SER A 295 -21.12 0.52 -17.38
CA SER A 295 -20.83 1.45 -18.48
C SER A 295 -21.16 0.87 -19.86
N VAL A 296 -20.88 -0.43 -20.06
CA VAL A 296 -21.23 -1.13 -21.28
C VAL A 296 -22.75 -1.33 -21.38
N LEU A 297 -23.39 -1.66 -20.26
CA LEU A 297 -24.84 -1.79 -20.18
C LEU A 297 -25.56 -0.49 -20.54
N TYR A 298 -25.03 0.67 -20.09
CA TYR A 298 -25.57 1.98 -20.48
C TYR A 298 -25.48 2.22 -21.99
N MET A 299 -24.39 1.81 -22.65
CA MET A 299 -24.29 1.95 -24.11
C MET A 299 -25.30 1.07 -24.86
N LYS A 300 -25.53 -0.17 -24.38
CA LYS A 300 -26.60 -1.04 -24.90
C LYS A 300 -27.98 -0.40 -24.74
N ALA A 301 -28.26 0.21 -23.58
CA ALA A 301 -29.52 0.88 -23.32
C ALA A 301 -29.71 2.11 -24.24
N ILE A 302 -28.66 2.88 -24.48
CA ILE A 302 -28.71 4.03 -25.43
C ILE A 302 -29.01 3.54 -26.84
N LYS A 303 -28.37 2.46 -27.32
CA LYS A 303 -28.66 1.90 -28.65
C LYS A 303 -30.11 1.39 -28.77
N ALA A 304 -30.62 0.71 -27.74
CA ALA A 304 -32.02 0.26 -27.72
C ALA A 304 -32.99 1.45 -27.70
N LEU A 305 -32.65 2.55 -27.02
CA LEU A 305 -33.43 3.78 -27.03
C LEU A 305 -33.47 4.42 -28.44
N GLN A 306 -32.33 4.49 -29.14
CA GLN A 306 -32.27 4.96 -30.54
C GLN A 306 -33.20 4.14 -31.44
N GLU A 307 -33.16 2.80 -31.33
CA GLU A 307 -34.06 1.91 -32.07
C GLU A 307 -35.55 2.13 -31.75
N SER A 308 -35.85 2.50 -30.49
CA SER A 308 -37.20 2.86 -30.07
C SER A 308 -37.67 4.15 -30.74
N MET A 309 -36.79 5.18 -30.77
CA MET A 309 -37.08 6.46 -31.43
C MET A 309 -37.36 6.26 -32.93
N GLU A 310 -36.52 5.50 -33.66
CA GLU A 310 -36.71 5.16 -35.06
C GLU A 310 -38.06 4.46 -35.34
N ARG A 311 -38.55 3.62 -34.40
CA ARG A 311 -39.86 2.93 -34.53
C ARG A 311 -41.06 3.84 -34.25
N ILE A 312 -40.86 4.90 -33.46
CA ILE A 312 -41.93 5.88 -33.14
C ILE A 312 -42.07 6.86 -34.28
N GLU A 313 -41.00 7.16 -35.00
CA GLU A 313 -40.97 8.13 -36.11
C GLU A 313 -41.49 7.51 -37.45
N GLN A 314 -41.64 6.19 -37.51
CA GLN A 314 -42.23 5.46 -38.64
C GLN A 314 -43.78 5.38 -38.56
#